data_9e0920ad1ba6ec8a2554b53842082aff
#
_entry.id   9e0920ad1ba6ec8a2554b53842082aff
#
_cell.length_a   1.000
_cell.length_b   1.000
_cell.length_c   1.000
_cell.angle_alpha   90.00
_cell.angle_beta   90.00
_cell.angle_gamma   90.00
#
_symmetry.space_group_name_H-M   'P 1'
#
loop_
_entity.id
_entity.type
_entity.pdbx_description
1 polymer ?
#
loop_
_entity_poly.entity_id
_entity_poly.type
_entity_poly.pdbx_seq_one_letter_code
_entity_poly.pdbx_strand_id
1 'polypeptide(L)'
;ISSCQKKKVTEKDAIEYTYINEGSEKAPNGDFLLYNLEITTATDSVIYSTIDQPFPGYLMANDSLTPQNGMDEIFLTLRKGDSINFQSTAKIIFNGNQPPFLKEDDVVKVKLGAFDVKTDSAMQVYYQEVMMAEQAKSAEKAKTLIVEEAKTIEAYAAEKGLTAQKTENGLYYVIEKEGTG
;
A
#
# COMPACT_ATOMS: atom_id res chain seq x y z
N ILE A 1 33.42 -4.01 10.00
CA ILE A 1 32.59 -4.59 11.09
C ILE A 1 31.52 -5.39 10.38
N SER A 2 31.70 -6.71 10.28
CA SER A 2 30.68 -7.62 9.74
C SER A 2 29.53 -7.68 10.77
N SER A 3 28.43 -6.99 10.51
CA SER A 3 27.21 -7.17 11.27
C SER A 3 26.72 -8.59 11.02
N CYS A 4 26.78 -9.43 12.05
CA CYS A 4 26.22 -10.78 11.99
C CYS A 4 24.69 -10.62 11.92
N GLN A 5 24.12 -10.67 10.72
CA GLN A 5 22.67 -10.57 10.53
C GLN A 5 22.01 -11.79 11.18
N LYS A 6 21.07 -11.54 12.07
CA LYS A 6 20.32 -12.59 12.75
C LYS A 6 19.31 -13.21 11.79
N LYS A 7 19.42 -14.52 11.62
CA LYS A 7 18.48 -15.31 10.82
C LYS A 7 17.55 -16.10 11.73
N LYS A 8 16.31 -16.25 11.31
CA LYS A 8 15.34 -17.14 11.92
C LYS A 8 14.58 -17.92 10.84
N VAL A 9 13.95 -19.00 11.25
CA VAL A 9 13.10 -19.82 10.39
C VAL A 9 11.76 -20.00 11.08
N THR A 10 10.66 -19.85 10.36
CA THR A 10 9.32 -20.13 10.89
C THR A 10 9.11 -21.63 11.05
N GLU A 11 8.29 -22.04 12.05
CA GLU A 11 7.92 -23.45 12.25
C GLU A 11 7.02 -23.94 11.12
N LYS A 12 6.10 -23.07 10.68
CA LYS A 12 5.24 -23.33 9.52
C LYS A 12 5.89 -22.80 8.25
N ASP A 13 5.72 -23.54 7.17
CA ASP A 13 6.21 -23.17 5.82
C ASP A 13 7.74 -23.00 5.70
N ALA A 14 8.51 -23.14 6.80
CA ALA A 14 9.96 -23.04 6.86
C ALA A 14 10.53 -21.77 6.16
N ILE A 15 9.89 -20.61 6.37
CA ILE A 15 10.34 -19.33 5.81
C ILE A 15 11.60 -18.89 6.57
N GLU A 16 12.73 -18.84 5.88
CA GLU A 16 13.95 -18.24 6.42
C GLU A 16 13.89 -16.71 6.25
N TYR A 17 14.01 -15.97 7.33
CA TYR A 17 14.03 -14.50 7.30
C TYR A 17 15.22 -13.92 8.08
N THR A 18 15.66 -12.76 7.62
CA THR A 18 16.86 -12.09 8.13
C THR A 18 16.49 -10.74 8.72
N TYR A 19 16.90 -10.49 9.96
CA TYR A 19 16.80 -9.17 10.56
C TYR A 19 17.88 -8.25 9.98
N ILE A 20 17.41 -7.14 9.39
CA ILE A 20 18.25 -5.99 9.05
C ILE A 20 18.42 -5.12 10.29
N ASN A 21 17.31 -4.96 11.05
CA ASN A 21 17.30 -4.36 12.37
C ASN A 21 16.34 -5.15 13.26
N GLU A 22 16.72 -5.37 14.52
CA GLU A 22 15.87 -6.04 15.52
C GLU A 22 15.33 -4.99 16.50
N GLY A 23 14.02 -4.82 16.51
CA GLY A 23 13.30 -3.96 17.43
C GLY A 23 13.13 -4.60 18.81
N SER A 24 12.70 -3.83 19.77
CA SER A 24 12.56 -4.31 21.15
C SER A 24 11.16 -4.17 21.74
N GLU A 25 10.37 -3.22 21.23
CA GLU A 25 9.06 -2.90 21.79
C GLU A 25 7.96 -3.78 21.17
N LYS A 26 7.36 -4.65 22.00
CA LYS A 26 6.18 -5.42 21.61
C LYS A 26 4.93 -4.57 21.79
N ALA A 27 4.03 -4.57 20.83
CA ALA A 27 2.74 -3.90 20.98
C ALA A 27 1.92 -4.60 22.09
N PRO A 28 1.36 -3.85 23.04
CA PRO A 28 0.42 -4.39 24.04
C PRO A 28 -0.83 -4.95 23.36
N ASN A 29 -1.49 -5.92 24.05
CA ASN A 29 -2.76 -6.45 23.56
C ASN A 29 -3.80 -5.34 23.37
N GLY A 30 -4.43 -5.32 22.19
CA GLY A 30 -5.41 -4.33 21.79
C GLY A 30 -4.83 -3.08 21.13
N ASP A 31 -3.51 -2.88 21.20
CA ASP A 31 -2.83 -1.81 20.48
C ASP A 31 -2.48 -2.23 19.06
N PHE A 32 -2.19 -1.28 18.20
CA PHE A 32 -1.88 -1.47 16.79
C PHE A 32 -0.40 -1.29 16.52
N LEU A 33 0.23 -2.32 15.94
CA LEU A 33 1.56 -2.23 15.35
C LEU A 33 1.43 -1.78 13.90
N LEU A 34 2.09 -0.68 13.53
CA LEU A 34 2.11 -0.15 12.17
C LEU A 34 3.37 -0.64 11.47
N TYR A 35 3.20 -1.06 10.20
CA TYR A 35 4.31 -1.59 9.41
C TYR A 35 4.25 -1.16 7.94
N ASN A 36 5.40 -1.15 7.31
CA ASN A 36 5.55 -1.10 5.87
C ASN A 36 5.83 -2.50 5.34
N LEU A 37 5.16 -2.87 4.26
CA LEU A 37 5.32 -4.13 3.55
C LEU A 37 5.56 -3.83 2.07
N GLU A 38 6.61 -4.41 1.51
CA GLU A 38 6.86 -4.42 0.08
C GLU A 38 7.06 -5.87 -0.38
N ILE A 39 6.31 -6.28 -1.38
CA ILE A 39 6.43 -7.58 -2.03
C ILE A 39 6.84 -7.33 -3.48
N THR A 40 7.93 -7.96 -3.91
CA THR A 40 8.45 -7.82 -5.27
C THR A 40 8.66 -9.19 -5.91
N THR A 41 8.68 -9.22 -7.24
CA THR A 41 9.15 -10.40 -7.99
C THR A 41 10.63 -10.65 -7.73
N ALA A 42 11.14 -11.79 -8.19
CA ALA A 42 12.58 -12.09 -8.18
C ALA A 42 13.42 -11.02 -8.90
N THR A 43 12.84 -10.32 -9.87
CA THR A 43 13.46 -9.23 -10.65
C THR A 43 13.15 -7.83 -10.12
N ASP A 44 12.74 -7.72 -8.85
CA ASP A 44 12.46 -6.47 -8.13
C ASP A 44 11.28 -5.63 -8.68
N SER A 45 10.42 -6.20 -9.52
CA SER A 45 9.18 -5.54 -9.90
C SER A 45 8.18 -5.57 -8.73
N VAL A 46 7.66 -4.42 -8.34
CA VAL A 46 6.73 -4.31 -7.21
C VAL A 46 5.40 -4.98 -7.56
N ILE A 47 4.97 -5.91 -6.70
CA ILE A 47 3.67 -6.59 -6.75
C ILE A 47 2.69 -5.89 -5.80
N TYR A 48 3.16 -5.58 -4.60
CA TYR A 48 2.39 -4.92 -3.55
C TYR A 48 3.31 -4.07 -2.69
N SER A 49 2.84 -2.88 -2.31
CA SER A 49 3.55 -2.00 -1.39
C SER A 49 2.55 -1.22 -0.54
N THR A 50 2.83 -1.07 0.74
CA THR A 50 2.11 -0.15 1.62
C THR A 50 2.79 1.22 1.70
N ILE A 51 4.02 1.36 1.15
CA ILE A 51 4.83 2.58 1.29
C ILE A 51 4.18 3.76 0.57
N ASP A 52 3.58 3.49 -0.60
CA ASP A 52 2.91 4.51 -1.42
C ASP A 52 1.40 4.59 -1.17
N GLN A 53 0.91 3.87 -0.16
CA GLN A 53 -0.49 3.92 0.23
C GLN A 53 -0.72 5.04 1.26
N PRO A 54 -1.90 5.64 1.29
CA PRO A 54 -2.25 6.63 2.32
C PRO A 54 -2.10 6.08 3.74
N PHE A 55 -2.40 4.80 3.93
CA PHE A 55 -2.28 4.10 5.19
C PHE A 55 -1.19 3.03 5.12
N PRO A 56 -0.32 2.93 6.14
CA PRO A 56 0.57 1.79 6.28
C PRO A 56 -0.23 0.50 6.59
N GLY A 57 0.45 -0.63 6.53
CA GLY A 57 -0.10 -1.85 7.12
C GLY A 57 -0.24 -1.69 8.63
N TYR A 58 -1.23 -2.33 9.20
CA TYR A 58 -1.39 -2.39 10.66
C TYR A 58 -1.88 -3.76 11.11
N LEU A 59 -1.49 -4.12 12.32
CA LEU A 59 -1.87 -5.35 12.99
C LEU A 59 -2.30 -5.03 14.42
N MET A 60 -3.49 -5.41 14.81
CA MET A 60 -3.91 -5.35 16.22
C MET A 60 -3.22 -6.49 16.99
N ALA A 61 -2.45 -6.13 18.00
CA ALA A 61 -1.77 -7.08 18.84
C ALA A 61 -2.78 -7.91 19.66
N ASN A 62 -2.66 -9.23 19.58
CA ASN A 62 -3.47 -10.16 20.32
C ASN A 62 -2.68 -11.44 20.64
N ASP A 63 -2.32 -11.62 21.90
CA ASP A 63 -1.52 -12.76 22.37
C ASP A 63 -2.26 -14.11 22.31
N SER A 64 -3.58 -14.08 22.08
CA SER A 64 -4.39 -15.30 21.94
C SER A 64 -4.40 -15.86 20.51
N LEU A 65 -3.86 -15.11 19.53
CA LEU A 65 -3.81 -15.57 18.15
C LEU A 65 -2.76 -16.66 17.98
N THR A 66 -3.17 -17.70 17.28
CA THR A 66 -2.28 -18.79 16.88
C THR A 66 -1.99 -18.67 15.40
N PRO A 67 -0.72 -18.65 14.98
CA PRO A 67 -0.38 -18.52 13.56
C PRO A 67 -0.90 -19.71 12.77
N GLN A 68 -1.46 -19.46 11.59
CA GLN A 68 -1.97 -20.50 10.69
C GLN A 68 -0.93 -20.90 9.64
N ASN A 69 0.00 -20.02 9.32
CA ASN A 69 1.06 -20.18 8.32
C ASN A 69 2.33 -19.43 8.75
N GLY A 70 3.41 -19.55 7.99
CA GLY A 70 4.68 -18.89 8.29
C GLY A 70 4.63 -17.37 8.23
N MET A 71 3.78 -16.79 7.39
CA MET A 71 3.57 -15.33 7.36
C MET A 71 2.93 -14.84 8.65
N ASP A 72 1.92 -15.56 9.17
CA ASP A 72 1.30 -15.22 10.45
C ASP A 72 2.33 -15.28 11.58
N GLU A 73 3.23 -16.28 11.60
CA GLU A 73 4.29 -16.36 12.61
C GLU A 73 5.19 -15.13 12.59
N ILE A 74 5.58 -14.67 11.39
CA ILE A 74 6.38 -13.47 11.22
C ILE A 74 5.62 -12.25 11.76
N PHE A 75 4.38 -12.03 11.33
CA PHE A 75 3.58 -10.88 11.74
C PHE A 75 3.30 -10.85 13.25
N LEU A 76 2.95 -11.98 13.85
CA LEU A 76 2.65 -12.06 15.29
C LEU A 76 3.89 -11.90 16.18
N THR A 77 5.09 -12.07 15.63
CA THR A 77 6.35 -11.88 16.37
C THR A 77 7.00 -10.51 16.16
N LEU A 78 6.45 -9.68 15.25
CA LEU A 78 6.98 -8.34 14.97
C LEU A 78 6.99 -7.44 16.21
N ARG A 79 8.03 -6.63 16.27
CA ARG A 79 8.21 -5.58 17.28
C ARG A 79 8.48 -4.24 16.60
N LYS A 80 8.10 -3.16 17.24
CA LYS A 80 8.46 -1.82 16.77
C LYS A 80 9.98 -1.70 16.63
N GLY A 81 10.42 -1.26 15.46
CA GLY A 81 11.81 -1.17 15.08
C GLY A 81 12.33 -2.39 14.30
N ASP A 82 11.56 -3.48 14.18
CA ASP A 82 11.95 -4.60 13.34
C ASP A 82 12.01 -4.18 11.87
N SER A 83 13.07 -4.60 11.20
CA SER A 83 13.19 -4.58 9.75
C SER A 83 13.71 -5.95 9.30
N ILE A 84 12.93 -6.64 8.49
CA ILE A 84 13.23 -8.00 8.06
C ILE A 84 13.07 -8.16 6.55
N ASN A 85 13.92 -8.99 5.98
CA ASN A 85 13.85 -9.39 4.58
C ASN A 85 13.80 -10.90 4.48
N PHE A 86 13.02 -11.39 3.55
CA PHE A 86 12.95 -12.82 3.22
C PHE A 86 12.44 -13.03 1.80
N GLN A 87 12.49 -14.27 1.36
CA GLN A 87 11.91 -14.70 0.09
C GLN A 87 11.27 -16.07 0.27
N SER A 88 10.21 -16.32 -0.48
CA SER A 88 9.56 -17.63 -0.55
C SER A 88 8.81 -17.76 -1.87
N THR A 89 8.09 -18.85 -2.07
CA THR A 89 7.23 -19.01 -3.24
C THR A 89 5.97 -18.16 -3.14
N ALA A 90 5.44 -17.76 -4.28
CA ALA A 90 4.19 -16.99 -4.34
C ALA A 90 3.04 -17.72 -3.61
N LYS A 91 2.96 -19.05 -3.75
CA LYS A 91 1.98 -19.87 -3.04
C LYS A 91 2.02 -19.66 -1.52
N ILE A 92 3.20 -19.65 -0.92
CA ILE A 92 3.39 -19.48 0.53
C ILE A 92 3.04 -18.05 0.94
N ILE A 93 3.60 -17.05 0.24
CA ILE A 93 3.43 -15.64 0.59
C ILE A 93 1.97 -15.18 0.46
N PHE A 94 1.27 -15.65 -0.56
CA PHE A 94 -0.13 -15.29 -0.83
C PHE A 94 -1.13 -16.33 -0.32
N ASN A 95 -0.66 -17.35 0.39
CA ASN A 95 -1.50 -18.45 0.88
C ASN A 95 -2.40 -19.05 -0.22
N GLY A 96 -1.82 -19.29 -1.40
CA GLY A 96 -2.52 -19.83 -2.57
C GLY A 96 -3.40 -18.83 -3.35
N ASN A 97 -3.46 -17.56 -2.92
CA ASN A 97 -4.25 -16.50 -3.57
C ASN A 97 -3.34 -15.50 -4.31
N GLN A 98 -2.30 -15.99 -4.98
CA GLN A 98 -1.37 -15.13 -5.72
C GLN A 98 -2.06 -14.47 -6.92
N PRO A 99 -1.58 -13.28 -7.34
CA PRO A 99 -2.05 -12.63 -8.57
C PRO A 99 -1.94 -13.57 -9.79
N PRO A 100 -2.85 -13.47 -10.77
CA PRO A 100 -2.90 -14.39 -11.92
C PRO A 100 -1.64 -14.43 -12.81
N PHE A 101 -0.82 -13.38 -12.74
CA PHE A 101 0.45 -13.33 -13.48
C PHE A 101 1.60 -14.04 -12.76
N LEU A 102 1.39 -14.53 -11.52
CA LEU A 102 2.37 -15.31 -10.75
C LEU A 102 1.97 -16.79 -10.74
N LYS A 103 2.94 -17.64 -10.94
CA LYS A 103 2.81 -19.09 -10.71
C LYS A 103 3.04 -19.38 -9.22
N GLU A 104 2.53 -20.51 -8.75
CA GLU A 104 2.69 -20.95 -7.37
C GLU A 104 4.16 -21.02 -6.93
N ASP A 105 5.04 -21.47 -7.80
CA ASP A 105 6.46 -21.68 -7.51
C ASP A 105 7.33 -20.44 -7.81
N ASP A 106 6.75 -19.36 -8.34
CA ASP A 106 7.52 -18.14 -8.57
C ASP A 106 8.06 -17.58 -7.25
N VAL A 107 9.34 -17.24 -7.25
CA VAL A 107 9.97 -16.65 -6.07
C VAL A 107 9.58 -15.18 -5.96
N VAL A 108 9.10 -14.80 -4.78
CA VAL A 108 8.83 -13.41 -4.42
C VAL A 108 9.67 -13.01 -3.22
N LYS A 109 10.09 -11.75 -3.20
CA LYS A 109 10.87 -11.15 -2.12
C LYS A 109 9.96 -10.28 -1.28
N VAL A 110 10.19 -10.29 0.02
CA VAL A 110 9.40 -9.52 1.00
C VAL A 110 10.34 -8.67 1.84
N LYS A 111 10.01 -7.39 1.95
CA LYS A 111 10.58 -6.47 2.93
C LYS A 111 9.49 -6.02 3.87
N LEU A 112 9.71 -6.14 5.15
CA LEU A 112 8.75 -5.83 6.19
C LEU A 112 9.44 -5.03 7.29
N GLY A 113 8.90 -3.85 7.61
CA GLY A 113 9.45 -2.97 8.64
C GLY A 113 8.37 -2.45 9.56
N ALA A 114 8.40 -2.80 10.85
CA ALA A 114 7.49 -2.29 11.86
C ALA A 114 8.06 -1.01 12.49
N PHE A 115 7.32 0.09 12.44
CA PHE A 115 7.88 1.41 12.78
C PHE A 115 7.18 2.13 13.94
N ASP A 116 5.92 1.82 14.26
CA ASP A 116 5.20 2.50 15.33
C ASP A 116 4.18 1.60 16.03
N VAL A 117 3.82 1.96 17.26
CA VAL A 117 2.74 1.34 18.03
C VAL A 117 1.75 2.43 18.44
N LYS A 118 0.47 2.19 18.24
CA LYS A 118 -0.60 3.13 18.61
C LYS A 118 -1.67 2.42 19.43
N THR A 119 -2.16 3.09 20.47
CA THR A 119 -3.38 2.67 21.17
C THR A 119 -4.58 2.78 20.22
N ASP A 120 -5.68 2.14 20.55
CA ASP A 120 -6.92 2.23 19.75
C ASP A 120 -7.35 3.69 19.53
N SER A 121 -7.37 4.51 20.59
CA SER A 121 -7.71 5.92 20.50
C SER A 121 -6.74 6.72 19.61
N ALA A 122 -5.44 6.45 19.72
CA ALA A 122 -4.44 7.10 18.90
C ALA A 122 -4.54 6.65 17.43
N MET A 123 -4.94 5.41 17.16
CA MET A 123 -5.18 4.91 15.81
C MET A 123 -6.37 5.59 15.15
N GLN A 124 -7.45 5.84 15.90
CA GLN A 124 -8.61 6.59 15.40
C GLN A 124 -8.24 8.01 15.00
N VAL A 125 -7.47 8.72 15.82
CA VAL A 125 -6.98 10.07 15.50
C VAL A 125 -6.09 10.04 14.25
N TYR A 126 -5.14 9.11 14.21
CA TYR A 126 -4.26 8.92 13.07
C TYR A 126 -5.02 8.67 11.76
N TYR A 127 -6.05 7.82 11.82
CA TYR A 127 -6.92 7.57 10.66
C TYR A 127 -7.58 8.84 10.16
N GLN A 128 -8.13 9.66 11.05
CA GLN A 128 -8.77 10.93 10.68
C GLN A 128 -7.77 11.91 10.05
N GLU A 129 -6.59 12.04 10.63
CA GLU A 129 -5.52 12.92 10.11
C GLU A 129 -5.10 12.51 8.69
N VAL A 130 -4.89 11.21 8.44
CA VAL A 130 -4.52 10.70 7.12
C VAL A 130 -5.66 10.94 6.12
N MET A 131 -6.91 10.67 6.49
CA MET A 131 -8.06 10.92 5.62
C MET A 131 -8.19 12.40 5.23
N MET A 132 -8.02 13.31 6.20
CA MET A 132 -8.04 14.75 5.93
C MET A 132 -6.90 15.18 4.99
N ALA A 133 -5.69 14.64 5.21
CA ALA A 133 -4.54 14.91 4.34
C ALA A 133 -4.76 14.41 2.91
N GLU A 134 -5.32 13.21 2.73
CA GLU A 134 -5.63 12.66 1.41
C GLU A 134 -6.76 13.43 0.71
N GLN A 135 -7.77 13.87 1.43
CA GLN A 135 -8.81 14.76 0.87
C GLN A 135 -8.20 16.08 0.38
N ALA A 136 -7.31 16.69 1.17
CA ALA A 136 -6.63 17.92 0.77
C ALA A 136 -5.77 17.71 -0.49
N LYS A 137 -4.98 16.62 -0.55
CA LYS A 137 -4.20 16.26 -1.74
C LYS A 137 -5.07 16.01 -2.97
N SER A 138 -6.19 15.30 -2.80
CA SER A 138 -7.14 15.01 -3.88
C SER A 138 -7.78 16.28 -4.41
N ALA A 139 -8.17 17.20 -3.53
CA ALA A 139 -8.72 18.49 -3.92
C ALA A 139 -7.71 19.35 -4.69
N GLU A 140 -6.43 19.34 -4.30
CA GLU A 140 -5.38 20.06 -5.01
C GLU A 140 -5.07 19.44 -6.37
N LYS A 141 -4.97 18.10 -6.43
CA LYS A 141 -4.83 17.39 -7.72
C LYS A 141 -6.02 17.68 -8.66
N ALA A 142 -7.24 17.68 -8.15
CA ALA A 142 -8.43 17.98 -8.94
C ALA A 142 -8.36 19.37 -9.57
N LYS A 143 -7.91 20.40 -8.83
CA LYS A 143 -7.74 21.74 -9.37
C LYS A 143 -6.73 21.76 -10.52
N THR A 144 -5.59 21.09 -10.37
CA THR A 144 -4.55 21.01 -11.40
C THR A 144 -5.07 20.25 -12.62
N LEU A 145 -5.73 19.12 -12.41
CA LEU A 145 -6.29 18.29 -13.49
C LEU A 145 -7.34 19.07 -14.31
N ILE A 146 -8.25 19.79 -13.65
CA ILE A 146 -9.27 20.60 -14.31
C ILE A 146 -8.64 21.62 -15.26
N VAL A 147 -7.53 22.25 -14.85
CA VAL A 147 -6.82 23.22 -15.69
C VAL A 147 -6.13 22.55 -16.89
N GLU A 148 -5.50 21.40 -16.68
CA GLU A 148 -4.82 20.63 -17.74
C GLU A 148 -5.81 20.04 -18.73
N GLU A 149 -6.90 19.45 -18.24
CA GLU A 149 -7.97 18.91 -19.07
C GLU A 149 -8.66 20.01 -19.89
N ALA A 150 -8.92 21.17 -19.28
CA ALA A 150 -9.48 22.31 -20.01
C ALA A 150 -8.62 22.70 -21.21
N LYS A 151 -7.30 22.82 -21.02
CA LYS A 151 -6.36 23.12 -22.12
C LYS A 151 -6.38 22.05 -23.20
N THR A 152 -6.45 20.79 -22.81
CA THR A 152 -6.47 19.67 -23.75
C THR A 152 -7.76 19.66 -24.57
N ILE A 153 -8.91 19.89 -23.92
CA ILE A 153 -10.20 19.97 -24.61
C ILE A 153 -10.27 21.16 -25.55
N GLU A 154 -9.80 22.32 -25.12
CA GLU A 154 -9.77 23.54 -25.95
C GLU A 154 -8.85 23.38 -27.18
N ALA A 155 -7.67 22.77 -26.99
CA ALA A 155 -6.76 22.46 -28.09
C ALA A 155 -7.37 21.46 -29.08
N TYR A 156 -8.02 20.42 -28.61
CA TYR A 156 -8.72 19.44 -29.44
C TYR A 156 -9.88 20.11 -30.23
N ALA A 157 -10.70 20.92 -29.56
CA ALA A 157 -11.79 21.62 -30.20
C ALA A 157 -11.26 22.57 -31.34
N ALA A 158 -10.18 23.28 -31.08
CA ALA A 158 -9.55 24.15 -32.08
C ALA A 158 -9.00 23.34 -33.26
N GLU A 159 -8.33 22.21 -33.02
CA GLU A 159 -7.80 21.34 -34.09
C GLU A 159 -8.93 20.81 -34.99
N LYS A 160 -10.09 20.47 -34.38
CA LYS A 160 -11.24 19.93 -35.11
C LYS A 160 -12.19 21.02 -35.66
N GLY A 161 -11.90 22.27 -35.42
CA GLY A 161 -12.79 23.38 -35.83
C GLY A 161 -14.15 23.38 -35.10
N LEU A 162 -14.20 22.81 -33.87
CA LEU A 162 -15.40 22.73 -33.07
C LEU A 162 -15.54 23.96 -32.16
N THR A 163 -16.74 24.49 -32.03
CA THR A 163 -17.06 25.53 -31.04
C THR A 163 -17.53 24.90 -29.76
N ALA A 164 -16.62 24.64 -28.83
CA ALA A 164 -16.93 24.11 -27.54
C ALA A 164 -17.46 25.20 -26.60
N GLN A 165 -18.54 24.92 -25.89
CA GLN A 165 -19.08 25.74 -24.82
C GLN A 165 -18.81 25.09 -23.48
N LYS A 166 -18.62 25.91 -22.43
CA LYS A 166 -18.33 25.43 -21.08
C LYS A 166 -19.47 25.84 -20.13
N THR A 167 -19.97 24.88 -19.36
CA THR A 167 -20.95 25.14 -18.31
C THR A 167 -20.26 25.71 -17.06
N GLU A 168 -21.04 26.29 -16.14
CA GLU A 168 -20.55 26.75 -14.83
C GLU A 168 -19.86 25.62 -14.03
N ASN A 169 -20.34 24.37 -14.18
CA ASN A 169 -19.78 23.20 -13.54
C ASN A 169 -18.55 22.60 -14.26
N GLY A 170 -18.05 23.27 -15.30
CA GLY A 170 -16.83 22.89 -16.01
C GLY A 170 -17.01 21.83 -17.10
N LEU A 171 -18.24 21.41 -17.42
CA LEU A 171 -18.50 20.48 -18.52
C LEU A 171 -18.37 21.21 -19.87
N TYR A 172 -17.62 20.63 -20.80
CA TYR A 172 -17.53 21.11 -22.18
C TYR A 172 -18.50 20.33 -23.07
N TYR A 173 -19.20 21.07 -23.97
CA TYR A 173 -20.10 20.48 -24.94
C TYR A 173 -20.06 21.22 -26.28
N VAL A 174 -20.40 20.51 -27.33
CA VAL A 174 -20.53 21.06 -28.68
C VAL A 174 -21.96 20.82 -29.17
N ILE A 175 -22.61 21.85 -29.70
CA ILE A 175 -23.91 21.71 -30.34
C ILE A 175 -23.66 21.47 -31.83
N GLU A 176 -23.83 20.21 -32.28
CA GLU A 176 -23.70 19.87 -33.71
C GLU A 176 -24.93 20.28 -34.54
N LYS A 177 -26.10 20.27 -33.91
CA LYS A 177 -27.37 20.66 -34.54
C LYS A 177 -28.33 21.19 -33.48
N GLU A 178 -28.87 22.39 -33.71
CA GLU A 178 -29.92 22.90 -32.87
C GLU A 178 -31.25 22.13 -33.07
N GLY A 179 -31.89 21.77 -31.95
CA GLY A 179 -33.19 21.13 -31.99
C GLY A 179 -34.24 22.15 -32.41
N THR A 180 -35.13 21.78 -33.33
CA THR A 180 -36.36 22.50 -33.59
C THR A 180 -37.38 21.95 -32.62
N GLY A 181 -37.60 22.67 -31.49
CA GLY A 181 -38.62 22.32 -30.51
C GLY A 181 -40.04 22.43 -31.05
#